data_c6507547b181924be74ab3662e437fad
#
_entry.id   c6507547b181924be74ab3662e437fad
#
_cell.length_a   1.000
_cell.length_b   1.000
_cell.length_c   1.000
_cell.angle_alpha   90.00
_cell.angle_beta   90.00
_cell.angle_gamma   90.00
#
_symmetry.space_group_name_H-M   'P 1'
#
loop_
_entity.id
_entity.type
_entity.pdbx_description
1 polymer ?
#
loop_
_entity_poly.entity_id
_entity_poly.type
_entity_poly.pdbx_seq_one_letter_code
_entity_poly.pdbx_strand_id
1 'polypeptide(L)'
;MRRFYTAESVTEGHPDKVCDQIADAILDECLRYDPSSRVACEVLATRGNVFVAGEITSGYEPPVFEVIRKVLEECGYCTDGIEMDTFVHQQSPDIAKAVSVSKEFRDNIGAKLRDRSRGAGDQGVMVGYACDDTPQLMPMPTVLAHRITRELSACRRSGYIKDIFSDGKAQVTVEYEDGKPVRLESVVVSCQHGAEKNLKKLDAEIREKVLRSALRLLPPDEDTKILINPSGKFVCGGFDADTGLTGRKLMVDTYGSMVPHGGGAFSGKDCSKVDRSAAYMARYIAKNIVAAEFASKCQVSLAYAIGVAEPVMIEVDTFGTGKVCADDCLAAAIPLVFGVTPVQIIESLRLNRPIFRQTAVFGHFGRKEFPWERTDKVLALQDAIL
;
A
#
# COMPACT_ATOMS: atom_id res chain seq x y z
N MET A 1 -11.36 -2.51 -27.72
CA MET A 1 -9.96 -3.04 -27.87
C MET A 1 -9.70 -3.98 -26.71
N ARG A 2 -9.23 -5.21 -27.00
CA ARG A 2 -8.90 -6.23 -25.99
C ARG A 2 -7.54 -5.96 -25.36
N ARG A 3 -7.45 -6.01 -24.01
CA ARG A 3 -6.22 -5.85 -23.22
C ARG A 3 -6.24 -6.80 -22.02
N PHE A 4 -5.06 -7.12 -21.50
CA PHE A 4 -4.90 -7.91 -20.28
C PHE A 4 -4.15 -7.10 -19.24
N TYR A 5 -4.64 -7.14 -17.99
CA TYR A 5 -3.96 -6.57 -16.84
C TYR A 5 -3.77 -7.63 -15.76
N THR A 6 -2.59 -7.64 -15.18
CA THR A 6 -2.20 -8.61 -14.17
C THR A 6 -1.85 -7.88 -12.87
N ALA A 7 -2.28 -8.42 -11.75
CA ALA A 7 -1.86 -7.97 -10.44
C ALA A 7 -1.44 -9.16 -9.56
N GLU A 8 -0.51 -8.90 -8.66
CA GLU A 8 -0.06 -9.84 -7.65
C GLU A 8 -0.50 -9.39 -6.26
N SER A 9 -0.60 -10.34 -5.36
CA SER A 9 -0.68 -10.11 -3.92
C SER A 9 0.06 -11.22 -3.18
N VAL A 10 0.51 -10.93 -1.97
CA VAL A 10 1.19 -11.90 -1.12
C VAL A 10 0.52 -11.97 0.25
N THR A 11 0.68 -13.10 0.93
CA THR A 11 0.16 -13.29 2.27
C THR A 11 0.96 -12.52 3.33
N GLU A 12 0.45 -12.45 4.53
CA GLU A 12 1.07 -11.77 5.67
C GLU A 12 2.44 -12.33 6.07
N GLY A 13 2.68 -13.62 5.79
CA GLY A 13 3.94 -14.30 6.10
C GLY A 13 4.94 -14.33 4.95
N HIS A 14 4.68 -13.65 3.83
CA HIS A 14 5.69 -13.49 2.78
C HIS A 14 6.86 -12.65 3.30
N PRO A 15 8.14 -13.03 3.04
CA PRO A 15 9.33 -12.38 3.60
C PRO A 15 9.33 -10.85 3.53
N ASP A 16 9.12 -10.27 2.35
CA ASP A 16 9.10 -8.82 2.19
C ASP A 16 7.97 -8.18 3.01
N LYS A 17 6.79 -8.82 3.08
CA LYS A 17 5.66 -8.26 3.82
C LYS A 17 5.78 -8.40 5.33
N VAL A 18 6.54 -9.37 5.80
CA VAL A 18 6.93 -9.43 7.23
C VAL A 18 7.85 -8.26 7.57
N CYS A 19 8.82 -7.95 6.70
CA CYS A 19 9.70 -6.78 6.88
C CYS A 19 8.90 -5.47 6.89
N ASP A 20 7.95 -5.30 5.96
CA ASP A 20 7.05 -4.14 5.93
C ASP A 20 6.22 -4.02 7.22
N GLN A 21 5.69 -5.14 7.73
CA GLN A 21 4.92 -5.16 8.97
C GLN A 21 5.77 -4.83 10.20
N ILE A 22 7.02 -5.28 10.26
CA ILE A 22 7.95 -4.93 11.34
C ILE A 22 8.25 -3.43 11.31
N ALA A 23 8.61 -2.89 10.16
CA ALA A 23 8.93 -1.47 9.98
C ALA A 23 7.74 -0.58 10.36
N ASP A 24 6.53 -0.91 9.91
CA ASP A 24 5.31 -0.17 10.25
C ASP A 24 4.84 -0.39 11.71
N ALA A 25 5.14 -1.54 12.31
CA ALA A 25 4.86 -1.76 13.73
C ALA A 25 5.76 -0.90 14.62
N ILE A 26 7.04 -0.73 14.27
CA ILE A 26 7.97 0.19 14.96
C ILE A 26 7.48 1.63 14.82
N LEU A 27 7.06 2.05 13.62
CA LEU A 27 6.46 3.35 13.39
C LEU A 27 5.21 3.57 14.25
N ASP A 28 4.28 2.61 14.26
CA ASP A 28 3.04 2.69 15.03
C ASP A 28 3.32 2.76 16.55
N GLU A 29 4.35 2.07 17.03
CA GLU A 29 4.77 2.13 18.42
C GLU A 29 5.31 3.52 18.78
N CYS A 30 6.15 4.13 17.93
CA CYS A 30 6.60 5.50 18.10
C CYS A 30 5.42 6.49 18.15
N LEU A 31 4.51 6.42 17.16
CA LEU A 31 3.38 7.35 17.03
C LEU A 31 2.35 7.21 18.16
N ARG A 32 2.26 6.06 18.80
CA ARG A 32 1.37 5.83 19.96
C ARG A 32 1.74 6.68 21.15
N TYR A 33 3.03 6.87 21.40
CA TYR A 33 3.55 7.61 22.56
C TYR A 33 4.04 9.02 22.21
N ASP A 34 4.48 9.23 20.96
CA ASP A 34 4.86 10.54 20.44
C ASP A 34 4.34 10.74 19.01
N PRO A 35 3.17 11.38 18.84
CA PRO A 35 2.61 11.66 17.51
C PRO A 35 3.49 12.56 16.61
N SER A 36 4.54 13.16 17.18
CA SER A 36 5.50 13.99 16.44
C SER A 36 6.74 13.23 15.97
N SER A 37 6.82 11.93 16.25
CA SER A 37 7.94 11.06 15.87
C SER A 37 8.25 11.13 14.40
N ARG A 38 9.53 11.13 14.06
CA ARG A 38 10.05 10.98 12.71
C ARG A 38 10.76 9.66 12.58
N VAL A 39 10.28 8.85 11.68
CA VAL A 39 10.73 7.47 11.49
C VAL A 39 11.02 7.23 10.01
N ALA A 40 12.18 6.69 9.74
CA ALA A 40 12.57 6.10 8.47
C ALA A 40 13.26 4.78 8.82
N CYS A 41 12.49 3.70 8.87
CA CYS A 41 12.91 2.39 9.36
C CYS A 41 12.87 1.37 8.23
N GLU A 42 14.00 0.72 8.00
CA GLU A 42 14.16 -0.35 7.03
C GLU A 42 14.45 -1.66 7.76
N VAL A 43 13.91 -2.75 7.25
CA VAL A 43 14.07 -4.09 7.81
C VAL A 43 14.54 -5.04 6.72
N LEU A 44 15.61 -5.77 7.00
CA LEU A 44 16.08 -6.90 6.22
C LEU A 44 15.98 -8.15 7.08
N ALA A 45 15.37 -9.21 6.57
CA ALA A 45 15.27 -10.47 7.27
C ALA A 45 15.64 -11.63 6.35
N THR A 46 16.42 -12.56 6.86
CA THR A 46 16.85 -13.78 6.16
C THR A 46 16.90 -14.92 7.17
N ARG A 47 17.26 -16.13 6.71
CA ARG A 47 17.33 -17.30 7.58
C ARG A 47 18.07 -17.02 8.89
N GLY A 48 17.35 -17.13 10.01
CA GLY A 48 17.89 -16.97 11.35
C GLY A 48 18.25 -15.54 11.77
N ASN A 49 18.03 -14.51 10.93
CA ASN A 49 18.48 -13.16 11.21
C ASN A 49 17.44 -12.10 10.82
N VAL A 50 17.29 -11.08 11.66
CA VAL A 50 16.51 -9.86 11.37
C VAL A 50 17.36 -8.63 11.71
N PHE A 51 17.52 -7.74 10.75
CA PHE A 51 18.25 -6.48 10.87
C PHE A 51 17.28 -5.30 10.72
N VAL A 52 17.33 -4.37 11.66
CA VAL A 52 16.58 -3.11 11.60
C VAL A 52 17.58 -1.97 11.52
N ALA A 53 17.44 -1.13 10.52
CA ALA A 53 18.32 0.04 10.33
C ALA A 53 17.49 1.27 9.97
N GLY A 54 18.06 2.46 10.21
CA GLY A 54 17.44 3.72 9.81
C GLY A 54 17.46 4.81 10.88
N GLU A 55 16.59 5.79 10.73
CA GLU A 55 16.53 6.97 11.58
C GLU A 55 15.22 7.02 12.37
N ILE A 56 15.34 7.15 13.69
CA ILE A 56 14.22 7.42 14.60
C ILE A 56 14.54 8.63 15.45
N THR A 57 13.72 9.68 15.32
CA THR A 57 13.73 10.84 16.20
C THR A 57 12.37 10.92 16.89
N SER A 58 12.32 10.57 18.16
CA SER A 58 11.09 10.46 18.94
C SER A 58 11.37 10.82 20.40
N GLY A 59 10.38 11.32 21.10
CA GLY A 59 10.40 11.45 22.55
C GLY A 59 10.21 10.13 23.30
N TYR A 60 10.01 9.03 22.57
CA TYR A 60 9.82 7.69 23.09
C TYR A 60 10.79 6.71 22.39
N GLU A 61 11.44 5.86 23.17
CA GLU A 61 12.31 4.81 22.66
C GLU A 61 11.51 3.51 22.50
N PRO A 62 11.24 3.07 21.25
CA PRO A 62 10.45 1.87 21.02
C PRO A 62 11.21 0.59 21.40
N PRO A 63 10.53 -0.41 22.01
CA PRO A 63 11.14 -1.71 22.33
C PRO A 63 11.26 -2.57 21.06
N VAL A 64 12.22 -2.24 20.20
CA VAL A 64 12.35 -2.79 18.82
C VAL A 64 12.34 -4.31 18.80
N PHE A 65 13.11 -4.97 19.68
CA PHE A 65 13.18 -6.44 19.71
C PHE A 65 11.85 -7.11 20.08
N GLU A 66 11.09 -6.51 20.99
CA GLU A 66 9.77 -7.01 21.40
C GLU A 66 8.76 -6.83 20.25
N VAL A 67 8.83 -5.70 19.56
CA VAL A 67 8.01 -5.44 18.37
C VAL A 67 8.29 -6.46 17.28
N ILE A 68 9.57 -6.74 17.00
CA ILE A 68 9.96 -7.76 16.00
C ILE A 68 9.39 -9.12 16.38
N ARG A 69 9.62 -9.61 17.61
CA ARG A 69 9.12 -10.92 18.06
C ARG A 69 7.62 -11.04 17.90
N LYS A 70 6.89 -10.03 18.37
CA LYS A 70 5.43 -10.01 18.26
C LYS A 70 4.94 -10.10 16.80
N VAL A 71 5.56 -9.35 15.88
CA VAL A 71 5.18 -9.39 14.46
C VAL A 71 5.49 -10.76 13.86
N LEU A 72 6.66 -11.33 14.14
CA LEU A 72 7.04 -12.65 13.65
C LEU A 72 6.07 -13.74 14.11
N GLU A 73 5.73 -13.77 15.40
CA GLU A 73 4.78 -14.73 15.99
C GLU A 73 3.40 -14.61 15.35
N GLU A 74 2.87 -13.38 15.21
CA GLU A 74 1.58 -13.13 14.57
C GLU A 74 1.57 -13.53 13.08
N CYS A 75 2.72 -13.40 12.40
CA CYS A 75 2.90 -13.89 11.03
C CYS A 75 3.11 -15.42 10.95
N GLY A 76 3.26 -16.11 12.09
CA GLY A 76 3.41 -17.56 12.17
C GLY A 76 4.84 -18.05 12.02
N TYR A 77 5.81 -17.21 12.33
CA TYR A 77 7.23 -17.59 12.43
C TYR A 77 7.58 -18.05 13.86
N CYS A 78 8.46 -19.03 13.98
CA CYS A 78 9.11 -19.34 15.24
C CYS A 78 10.19 -18.29 15.50
N THR A 79 10.23 -17.74 16.71
CA THR A 79 11.23 -16.74 17.10
C THR A 79 12.44 -17.33 17.81
N ASP A 80 12.39 -18.63 18.13
CA ASP A 80 13.50 -19.33 18.79
C ASP A 80 14.73 -19.40 17.86
N GLY A 81 15.86 -18.89 18.34
CA GLY A 81 17.12 -18.91 17.59
C GLY A 81 17.24 -17.85 16.48
N ILE A 82 16.28 -16.91 16.38
CA ILE A 82 16.43 -15.75 15.50
C ILE A 82 17.33 -14.71 16.18
N GLU A 83 18.43 -14.36 15.54
CA GLU A 83 19.29 -13.26 15.92
C GLU A 83 18.68 -11.94 15.41
N MET A 84 18.71 -10.90 16.24
CA MET A 84 18.12 -9.60 15.94
C MET A 84 19.13 -8.50 16.24
N ASP A 85 19.42 -7.67 15.22
CA ASP A 85 20.32 -6.53 15.35
C ASP A 85 19.61 -5.22 14.98
N THR A 86 19.97 -4.14 15.66
CA THR A 86 19.45 -2.82 15.37
C THR A 86 20.58 -1.80 15.14
N PHE A 87 20.46 -1.05 14.06
CA PHE A 87 21.38 0.02 13.65
C PHE A 87 20.58 1.32 13.45
N VAL A 88 19.86 1.73 14.51
CA VAL A 88 19.00 2.90 14.49
C VAL A 88 19.74 4.09 15.12
N HIS A 89 19.67 5.23 14.47
CA HIS A 89 20.25 6.48 14.95
C HIS A 89 19.27 7.65 14.77
N GLN A 90 19.61 8.83 15.27
CA GLN A 90 18.80 10.03 15.08
C GLN A 90 19.01 10.60 13.67
N GLN A 91 17.97 11.24 13.14
CA GLN A 91 18.03 11.90 11.84
C GLN A 91 19.15 12.96 11.81
N SER A 92 19.88 13.06 10.69
CA SER A 92 20.88 14.09 10.45
C SER A 92 20.32 15.49 10.74
N PRO A 93 21.06 16.36 11.49
CA PRO A 93 20.63 17.73 11.78
C PRO A 93 20.35 18.56 10.51
N ASP A 94 21.09 18.33 9.44
CA ASP A 94 20.92 19.06 8.17
C ASP A 94 19.58 18.70 7.51
N ILE A 95 19.26 17.41 7.42
CA ILE A 95 17.97 16.94 6.89
C ILE A 95 16.83 17.42 7.80
N ALA A 96 16.98 17.25 9.12
CA ALA A 96 15.99 17.69 10.09
C ALA A 96 15.67 19.19 9.95
N LYS A 97 16.69 20.04 9.76
CA LYS A 97 16.52 21.47 9.55
C LYS A 97 15.85 21.80 8.22
N ALA A 98 16.25 21.12 7.14
CA ALA A 98 15.71 21.35 5.79
C ALA A 98 14.21 21.06 5.70
N VAL A 99 13.72 20.01 6.37
CA VAL A 99 12.32 19.58 6.30
C VAL A 99 11.43 20.12 7.42
N SER A 100 12.03 20.61 8.53
CA SER A 100 11.28 21.13 9.68
C SER A 100 10.65 22.50 9.40
N VAL A 101 11.27 23.30 8.55
CA VAL A 101 10.82 24.65 8.19
C VAL A 101 10.92 24.78 6.68
N SER A 102 9.78 24.91 6.01
CA SER A 102 9.75 25.02 4.55
C SER A 102 10.45 26.28 4.04
N LYS A 103 10.79 26.25 2.75
CA LYS A 103 11.32 27.43 2.05
C LYS A 103 10.31 28.59 2.11
N GLU A 104 9.04 28.32 1.84
CA GLU A 104 7.96 29.32 1.84
C GLU A 104 7.79 29.97 3.21
N PHE A 105 7.90 29.19 4.29
CA PHE A 105 7.80 29.71 5.66
C PHE A 105 9.01 30.56 6.03
N ARG A 106 10.23 30.13 5.67
CA ARG A 106 11.47 30.90 5.90
C ARG A 106 11.47 32.23 5.15
N ASP A 107 11.01 32.20 3.91
CA ASP A 107 11.00 33.36 3.02
C ASP A 107 9.74 34.25 3.24
N ASN A 108 8.85 33.86 4.16
CA ASN A 108 7.58 34.51 4.47
C ASN A 108 6.69 34.71 3.20
N ILE A 109 6.67 33.71 2.32
CA ILE A 109 5.98 33.76 1.02
C ILE A 109 4.58 33.16 1.15
N GLY A 110 3.58 33.94 0.74
CA GLY A 110 2.19 33.49 0.53
C GLY A 110 1.29 33.61 1.76
N ALA A 111 -0.01 33.37 1.52
CA ALA A 111 -1.02 33.30 2.56
C ALA A 111 -1.01 31.96 3.31
N LYS A 112 -1.57 31.92 4.53
CA LYS A 112 -1.70 30.69 5.35
C LYS A 112 -0.35 30.03 5.66
N LEU A 113 0.62 30.80 6.16
CA LEU A 113 1.96 30.34 6.53
C LEU A 113 1.97 29.06 7.40
N ARG A 114 0.98 28.88 8.27
CA ARG A 114 0.85 27.66 9.10
C ARG A 114 0.78 26.40 8.23
N ASP A 115 -0.04 26.43 7.18
CA ASP A 115 -0.25 25.28 6.27
C ASP A 115 1.03 24.92 5.48
N ARG A 116 1.94 25.89 5.39
CA ARG A 116 3.23 25.81 4.70
C ARG A 116 4.43 25.74 5.66
N SER A 117 4.20 25.50 6.94
CA SER A 117 5.27 25.54 7.95
C SER A 117 6.32 24.46 7.76
N ARG A 118 5.97 23.30 7.18
CA ARG A 118 6.88 22.19 6.93
C ARG A 118 7.02 21.94 5.43
N GLY A 119 8.24 21.72 4.98
CA GLY A 119 8.53 21.28 3.63
C GLY A 119 8.37 19.78 3.44
N ALA A 120 8.32 19.33 2.20
CA ALA A 120 8.37 17.92 1.86
C ALA A 120 9.65 17.26 2.40
N GLY A 121 9.52 16.08 2.96
CA GLY A 121 10.65 15.33 3.54
C GLY A 121 11.59 14.75 2.50
N ASP A 122 11.17 14.70 1.23
CA ASP A 122 11.97 14.25 0.09
C ASP A 122 11.43 14.87 -1.20
N GLN A 123 12.14 14.66 -2.28
CA GLN A 123 11.69 14.93 -3.65
C GLN A 123 11.12 13.65 -4.28
N GLY A 124 10.20 13.79 -5.24
CA GLY A 124 9.67 12.64 -5.97
C GLY A 124 8.30 12.89 -6.59
N VAL A 125 7.80 11.88 -7.29
CA VAL A 125 6.46 11.86 -7.86
C VAL A 125 5.65 10.77 -7.19
N MET A 126 4.45 11.11 -6.71
CA MET A 126 3.53 10.21 -6.04
C MET A 126 2.27 10.08 -6.88
N VAL A 127 1.85 8.84 -7.10
CA VAL A 127 0.73 8.52 -7.98
C VAL A 127 -0.43 7.95 -7.19
N GLY A 128 -1.62 8.53 -7.39
CA GLY A 128 -2.89 7.99 -6.94
C GLY A 128 -3.75 7.58 -8.12
N TYR A 129 -4.55 6.52 -7.96
CA TYR A 129 -5.43 6.04 -9.01
C TYR A 129 -6.78 5.58 -8.44
N ALA A 130 -7.82 5.75 -9.26
CA ALA A 130 -9.14 5.17 -9.03
C ALA A 130 -9.79 4.80 -10.36
N CYS A 131 -10.63 3.77 -10.34
CA CYS A 131 -11.45 3.37 -11.49
C CYS A 131 -12.75 2.71 -11.01
N ASP A 132 -13.76 2.72 -11.86
CA ASP A 132 -15.10 2.18 -11.57
C ASP A 132 -15.23 0.66 -11.79
N ASP A 133 -14.11 -0.08 -11.79
CA ASP A 133 -14.10 -1.54 -12.00
C ASP A 133 -14.73 -2.29 -10.82
N THR A 134 -14.63 -1.75 -9.61
CA THR A 134 -15.08 -2.39 -8.38
C THR A 134 -15.75 -1.39 -7.45
N PRO A 135 -16.59 -1.84 -6.49
CA PRO A 135 -17.21 -0.94 -5.49
C PRO A 135 -16.20 -0.16 -4.64
N GLN A 136 -14.95 -0.64 -4.54
CA GLN A 136 -13.87 0.06 -3.84
C GLN A 136 -13.23 1.17 -4.68
N LEU A 137 -13.64 1.30 -5.94
CA LEU A 137 -13.00 2.15 -6.95
C LEU A 137 -11.52 1.80 -7.15
N MET A 138 -11.25 0.50 -7.26
CA MET A 138 -9.92 -0.10 -7.47
C MET A 138 -9.93 -1.04 -8.68
N PRO A 139 -8.76 -1.28 -9.32
CA PRO A 139 -8.65 -2.23 -10.42
C PRO A 139 -9.10 -3.64 -10.04
N MET A 140 -9.87 -4.28 -10.92
CA MET A 140 -10.38 -5.64 -10.70
C MET A 140 -9.28 -6.65 -10.36
N PRO A 141 -8.16 -6.77 -11.12
CA PRO A 141 -7.13 -7.78 -10.83
C PRO A 141 -6.48 -7.56 -9.45
N THR A 142 -6.25 -6.31 -9.05
CA THR A 142 -5.67 -5.97 -7.74
C THR A 142 -6.59 -6.39 -6.60
N VAL A 143 -7.88 -6.06 -6.71
CA VAL A 143 -8.87 -6.45 -5.68
C VAL A 143 -8.97 -7.96 -5.56
N LEU A 144 -9.02 -8.68 -6.67
CA LEU A 144 -9.12 -10.14 -6.65
C LEU A 144 -7.86 -10.80 -6.07
N ALA A 145 -6.66 -10.34 -6.44
CA ALA A 145 -5.41 -10.86 -5.90
C ALA A 145 -5.34 -10.66 -4.37
N HIS A 146 -5.69 -9.47 -3.86
CA HIS A 146 -5.75 -9.21 -2.41
C HIS A 146 -6.82 -10.06 -1.69
N ARG A 147 -7.96 -10.28 -2.30
CA ARG A 147 -8.99 -11.13 -1.71
C ARG A 147 -8.52 -12.57 -1.59
N ILE A 148 -7.83 -13.10 -2.61
CA ILE A 148 -7.29 -14.47 -2.57
C ILE A 148 -6.29 -14.63 -1.41
N THR A 149 -5.32 -13.73 -1.28
CA THR A 149 -4.31 -13.82 -0.22
C THR A 149 -4.88 -13.60 1.17
N ARG A 150 -5.90 -12.73 1.31
CA ARG A 150 -6.62 -12.51 2.56
C ARG A 150 -7.43 -13.74 2.98
N GLU A 151 -8.16 -14.36 2.06
CA GLU A 151 -8.91 -15.60 2.31
C GLU A 151 -7.96 -16.76 2.65
N LEU A 152 -6.83 -16.86 1.95
CA LEU A 152 -5.81 -17.88 2.24
C LEU A 152 -5.26 -17.73 3.66
N SER A 153 -4.91 -16.51 4.06
CA SER A 153 -4.47 -16.19 5.42
C SER A 153 -5.56 -16.48 6.47
N ALA A 154 -6.82 -16.17 6.16
CA ALA A 154 -7.96 -16.49 7.04
C ALA A 154 -8.15 -18.00 7.21
N CYS A 155 -8.08 -18.78 6.13
CA CYS A 155 -8.14 -20.23 6.15
C CYS A 155 -7.01 -20.86 6.97
N ARG A 156 -5.79 -20.29 6.91
CA ARG A 156 -4.66 -20.72 7.74
C ARG A 156 -4.94 -20.46 9.22
N ARG A 157 -5.24 -19.21 9.58
CA ARG A 157 -5.44 -18.80 10.98
C ARG A 157 -6.59 -19.53 11.67
N SER A 158 -7.66 -19.80 10.94
CA SER A 158 -8.82 -20.55 11.47
C SER A 158 -8.63 -22.07 11.49
N GLY A 159 -7.57 -22.60 10.85
CA GLY A 159 -7.39 -24.04 10.65
C GLY A 159 -8.40 -24.65 9.68
N TYR A 160 -9.13 -23.83 8.89
CA TYR A 160 -10.11 -24.28 7.91
C TYR A 160 -9.45 -25.08 6.76
N ILE A 161 -8.23 -24.72 6.41
CA ILE A 161 -7.31 -25.55 5.62
C ILE A 161 -6.16 -25.93 6.54
N LYS A 162 -6.01 -27.24 6.83
CA LYS A 162 -4.93 -27.75 7.70
C LYS A 162 -3.64 -27.88 6.93
N ASP A 163 -2.53 -27.83 7.65
CA ASP A 163 -1.16 -28.04 7.13
C ASP A 163 -0.80 -27.07 5.99
N ILE A 164 -1.24 -25.81 6.08
CA ILE A 164 -0.74 -24.69 5.31
C ILE A 164 -0.05 -23.67 6.22
N PHE A 165 0.97 -23.01 5.70
CA PHE A 165 1.79 -22.06 6.44
C PHE A 165 1.57 -20.63 5.92
N SER A 166 2.34 -19.69 6.47
CA SER A 166 2.05 -18.27 6.30
C SER A 166 2.54 -17.65 4.99
N ASP A 167 3.49 -18.28 4.31
CA ASP A 167 4.00 -17.79 3.04
C ASP A 167 3.12 -18.22 1.87
N GLY A 168 2.83 -17.28 1.00
CA GLY A 168 2.00 -17.53 -0.18
C GLY A 168 1.86 -16.30 -1.07
N LYS A 169 1.46 -16.57 -2.31
CA LYS A 169 1.30 -15.55 -3.34
C LYS A 169 0.09 -15.86 -4.21
N ALA A 170 -0.59 -14.81 -4.67
CA ALA A 170 -1.61 -14.90 -5.70
C ALA A 170 -1.30 -13.95 -6.85
N GLN A 171 -1.60 -14.38 -8.08
CA GLN A 171 -1.55 -13.56 -9.28
C GLN A 171 -2.87 -13.73 -10.03
N VAL A 172 -3.44 -12.62 -10.48
CA VAL A 172 -4.70 -12.61 -11.23
C VAL A 172 -4.52 -11.81 -12.50
N THR A 173 -4.86 -12.41 -13.65
CA THR A 173 -4.93 -11.74 -14.94
C THR A 173 -6.38 -11.61 -15.36
N VAL A 174 -6.79 -10.39 -15.68
CA VAL A 174 -8.15 -10.05 -16.12
C VAL A 174 -8.10 -9.52 -17.55
N GLU A 175 -9.01 -10.01 -18.36
CA GLU A 175 -9.26 -9.50 -19.69
C GLU A 175 -10.19 -8.29 -19.62
N TYR A 176 -9.84 -7.26 -20.37
CA TYR A 176 -10.60 -6.03 -20.51
C TYR A 176 -11.01 -5.82 -21.98
N GLU A 177 -12.26 -5.46 -22.18
CA GLU A 177 -12.76 -4.97 -23.46
C GLU A 177 -13.27 -3.54 -23.31
N ASP A 178 -12.84 -2.66 -24.20
CA ASP A 178 -13.20 -1.24 -24.19
C ASP A 178 -13.09 -0.56 -22.81
N GLY A 179 -12.01 -0.96 -22.10
CA GLY A 179 -11.68 -0.39 -20.80
C GLY A 179 -12.43 -0.97 -19.61
N LYS A 180 -13.27 -2.00 -19.79
CA LYS A 180 -14.02 -2.69 -18.72
C LYS A 180 -13.55 -4.11 -18.53
N PRO A 181 -13.48 -4.62 -17.27
CA PRO A 181 -13.15 -6.02 -17.00
C PRO A 181 -14.28 -6.93 -17.46
N VAL A 182 -13.96 -7.95 -18.27
CA VAL A 182 -14.98 -8.87 -18.85
C VAL A 182 -14.85 -10.31 -18.37
N ARG A 183 -13.64 -10.82 -18.17
CA ARG A 183 -13.42 -12.19 -17.69
C ARG A 183 -12.07 -12.40 -17.03
N LEU A 184 -11.96 -13.49 -16.26
CA LEU A 184 -10.68 -13.96 -15.74
C LEU A 184 -9.94 -14.75 -16.82
N GLU A 185 -8.72 -14.33 -17.14
CA GLU A 185 -7.83 -15.11 -18.03
C GLU A 185 -7.06 -16.16 -17.24
N SER A 186 -6.47 -15.77 -16.09
CA SER A 186 -5.75 -16.72 -15.25
C SER A 186 -5.70 -16.33 -13.79
N VAL A 187 -5.61 -17.35 -12.94
CA VAL A 187 -5.39 -17.25 -11.50
C VAL A 187 -4.27 -18.21 -11.12
N VAL A 188 -3.20 -17.69 -10.51
CA VAL A 188 -2.11 -18.50 -9.97
C VAL A 188 -2.08 -18.31 -8.46
N VAL A 189 -2.00 -19.41 -7.71
CA VAL A 189 -1.87 -19.40 -6.24
C VAL A 189 -0.69 -20.27 -5.84
N SER A 190 0.25 -19.72 -5.10
CA SER A 190 1.30 -20.47 -4.40
C SER A 190 1.01 -20.40 -2.90
N CYS A 191 1.00 -21.55 -2.24
CA CYS A 191 0.70 -21.70 -0.83
C CYS A 191 1.69 -22.65 -0.18
N GLN A 192 2.42 -22.16 0.82
CA GLN A 192 3.31 -22.98 1.62
C GLN A 192 2.52 -24.02 2.42
N HIS A 193 3.04 -25.26 2.50
CA HIS A 193 2.34 -26.38 3.14
C HIS A 193 3.29 -27.38 3.79
N GLY A 194 2.75 -28.24 4.66
CA GLY A 194 3.51 -29.33 5.30
C GLY A 194 4.01 -30.37 4.30
N ALA A 195 5.13 -31.03 4.63
CA ALA A 195 5.80 -31.99 3.75
C ALA A 195 4.91 -33.14 3.29
N GLU A 196 3.99 -33.57 4.17
CA GLU A 196 3.06 -34.71 3.93
C GLU A 196 1.72 -34.25 3.34
N LYS A 197 1.54 -32.95 3.03
CA LYS A 197 0.29 -32.43 2.46
C LYS A 197 0.08 -33.01 1.06
N ASN A 198 -1.10 -33.61 0.85
CA ASN A 198 -1.51 -34.08 -0.46
C ASN A 198 -1.86 -32.91 -1.38
N LEU A 199 -1.11 -32.71 -2.47
CA LEU A 199 -1.26 -31.57 -3.37
C LEU A 199 -2.61 -31.56 -4.12
N LYS A 200 -3.16 -32.72 -4.49
CA LYS A 200 -4.49 -32.78 -5.13
C LYS A 200 -5.58 -32.35 -4.17
N LYS A 201 -5.45 -32.74 -2.87
CA LYS A 201 -6.37 -32.28 -1.83
C LYS A 201 -6.23 -30.79 -1.57
N LEU A 202 -5.00 -30.26 -1.53
CA LEU A 202 -4.73 -28.84 -1.37
C LEU A 202 -5.32 -28.03 -2.51
N ASP A 203 -5.16 -28.46 -3.76
CA ASP A 203 -5.77 -27.84 -4.94
C ASP A 203 -7.29 -27.74 -4.77
N ALA A 204 -7.96 -28.85 -4.47
CA ALA A 204 -9.41 -28.87 -4.25
C ALA A 204 -9.85 -27.95 -3.08
N GLU A 205 -9.10 -27.96 -1.96
CA GLU A 205 -9.40 -27.10 -0.82
C GLU A 205 -9.24 -25.62 -1.14
N ILE A 206 -8.21 -25.22 -1.87
CA ILE A 206 -8.01 -23.82 -2.27
C ILE A 206 -9.11 -23.37 -3.23
N ARG A 207 -9.48 -24.18 -4.22
CA ARG A 207 -10.58 -23.85 -5.14
C ARG A 207 -11.88 -23.61 -4.40
N GLU A 208 -12.27 -24.53 -3.52
CA GLU A 208 -13.56 -24.49 -2.83
C GLU A 208 -13.58 -23.42 -1.71
N LYS A 209 -12.54 -23.36 -0.87
CA LYS A 209 -12.54 -22.58 0.36
C LYS A 209 -11.99 -21.16 0.20
N VAL A 210 -11.13 -20.92 -0.81
CA VAL A 210 -10.49 -19.62 -1.06
C VAL A 210 -11.04 -18.97 -2.32
N LEU A 211 -10.88 -19.62 -3.50
CA LEU A 211 -11.19 -18.98 -4.77
C LEU A 211 -12.69 -18.72 -4.94
N ARG A 212 -13.55 -19.63 -4.53
CA ARG A 212 -15.01 -19.47 -4.61
C ARG A 212 -15.51 -18.20 -3.92
N SER A 213 -14.93 -17.84 -2.77
CA SER A 213 -15.25 -16.60 -2.05
C SER A 213 -14.57 -15.39 -2.67
N ALA A 214 -13.26 -15.50 -2.93
CA ALA A 214 -12.46 -14.38 -3.39
C ALA A 214 -12.86 -13.84 -4.76
N LEU A 215 -13.27 -14.72 -5.68
CA LEU A 215 -13.57 -14.40 -7.07
C LEU A 215 -15.03 -14.05 -7.36
N ARG A 216 -15.84 -13.74 -6.34
CA ARG A 216 -17.29 -13.43 -6.53
C ARG A 216 -17.55 -12.22 -7.43
N LEU A 217 -16.63 -11.26 -7.51
CA LEU A 217 -16.81 -10.05 -8.34
C LEU A 217 -16.66 -10.35 -9.83
N LEU A 218 -15.85 -11.34 -10.17
CA LEU A 218 -15.64 -11.81 -11.53
C LEU A 218 -15.35 -13.31 -11.45
N PRO A 219 -16.39 -14.18 -11.50
CA PRO A 219 -16.23 -15.63 -11.40
C PRO A 219 -15.43 -16.22 -12.58
N PRO A 220 -14.69 -17.31 -12.36
CA PRO A 220 -14.02 -18.02 -13.44
C PRO A 220 -15.04 -18.67 -14.38
N ASP A 221 -14.70 -18.72 -15.64
CA ASP A 221 -15.40 -19.45 -16.71
C ASP A 221 -14.65 -20.75 -17.09
N GLU A 222 -15.11 -21.44 -18.14
CA GLU A 222 -14.53 -22.70 -18.62
C GLU A 222 -13.11 -22.52 -19.19
N ASP A 223 -12.80 -21.34 -19.70
CA ASP A 223 -11.50 -21.00 -20.31
C ASP A 223 -10.50 -20.43 -19.30
N THR A 224 -10.93 -20.14 -18.08
CA THR A 224 -10.07 -19.56 -17.04
C THR A 224 -9.01 -20.55 -16.58
N LYS A 225 -7.72 -20.19 -16.71
CA LYS A 225 -6.59 -21.02 -16.26
C LYS A 225 -6.38 -20.84 -14.77
N ILE A 226 -6.64 -21.86 -13.96
CA ILE A 226 -6.40 -21.86 -12.51
C ILE A 226 -5.25 -22.81 -12.19
N LEU A 227 -4.13 -22.24 -11.69
CA LEU A 227 -2.91 -22.94 -11.35
C LEU A 227 -2.64 -22.81 -9.84
N ILE A 228 -2.60 -23.93 -9.13
CA ILE A 228 -2.32 -23.97 -7.69
C ILE A 228 -1.05 -24.78 -7.46
N ASN A 229 -0.05 -24.15 -6.82
CA ASN A 229 1.29 -24.68 -6.63
C ASN A 229 1.85 -25.32 -7.93
N PRO A 230 1.91 -24.60 -9.06
CA PRO A 230 2.30 -25.18 -10.34
C PRO A 230 3.74 -25.71 -10.37
N SER A 231 4.61 -25.25 -9.46
CA SER A 231 5.97 -25.76 -9.26
C SER A 231 6.03 -27.05 -8.46
N GLY A 232 4.90 -27.56 -7.95
CA GLY A 232 4.84 -28.72 -7.09
C GLY A 232 4.89 -28.41 -5.60
N LYS A 233 5.71 -29.12 -4.83
CA LYS A 233 5.82 -28.93 -3.38
C LYS A 233 6.41 -27.56 -3.02
N PHE A 234 5.74 -26.87 -2.07
CA PHE A 234 6.22 -25.64 -1.47
C PHE A 234 6.28 -25.81 0.07
N VAL A 235 7.29 -26.54 0.54
CA VAL A 235 7.46 -26.87 1.95
C VAL A 235 8.35 -25.85 2.66
N CYS A 236 9.52 -25.55 2.07
CA CYS A 236 10.40 -24.50 2.58
C CYS A 236 9.90 -23.15 2.08
N GLY A 237 9.54 -22.25 2.99
CA GLY A 237 9.03 -20.90 2.70
C GLY A 237 9.52 -19.90 3.74
N GLY A 238 9.05 -18.65 3.64
CA GLY A 238 9.44 -17.58 4.53
C GLY A 238 10.95 -17.28 4.42
N PHE A 239 11.53 -16.79 5.50
CA PHE A 239 12.96 -16.42 5.56
C PHE A 239 13.93 -17.59 5.34
N ASP A 240 13.47 -18.82 5.48
CA ASP A 240 14.29 -20.00 5.17
C ASP A 240 14.49 -20.21 3.67
N ALA A 241 13.57 -19.73 2.86
CA ALA A 241 13.58 -19.85 1.41
C ALA A 241 14.07 -18.60 0.70
N ASP A 242 13.68 -17.40 1.18
CA ASP A 242 13.95 -16.13 0.51
C ASP A 242 14.18 -15.00 1.52
N THR A 243 15.04 -14.06 1.16
CA THR A 243 15.33 -12.88 1.96
C THR A 243 14.25 -11.82 1.76
N GLY A 244 13.70 -11.29 2.85
CA GLY A 244 12.77 -10.17 2.86
C GLY A 244 13.47 -8.83 3.06
N LEU A 245 12.90 -7.79 2.46
CA LEU A 245 13.33 -6.41 2.65
C LEU A 245 12.12 -5.47 2.56
N THR A 246 12.09 -4.45 3.42
CA THR A 246 11.11 -3.36 3.37
C THR A 246 11.06 -2.72 1.98
N GLY A 247 9.84 -2.45 1.47
CA GLY A 247 9.65 -1.67 0.24
C GLY A 247 9.88 -2.44 -1.06
N ARG A 248 9.90 -3.78 -1.05
CA ARG A 248 10.08 -4.61 -2.26
C ARG A 248 8.77 -5.06 -2.92
N LYS A 249 7.61 -4.61 -2.43
CA LYS A 249 6.28 -5.01 -2.93
C LYS A 249 5.41 -3.81 -3.34
N LEU A 250 6.02 -2.81 -3.97
CA LEU A 250 5.34 -1.55 -4.34
C LEU A 250 4.10 -1.76 -5.22
N MET A 251 4.18 -2.66 -6.19
CA MET A 251 3.05 -2.96 -7.08
C MET A 251 1.94 -3.72 -6.36
N VAL A 252 2.29 -4.56 -5.37
CA VAL A 252 1.32 -5.21 -4.47
C VAL A 252 0.65 -4.18 -3.56
N ASP A 253 1.41 -3.21 -3.08
CA ASP A 253 0.92 -2.17 -2.17
C ASP A 253 -0.04 -1.17 -2.84
N THR A 254 0.01 -1.04 -4.17
CA THR A 254 -0.68 0.00 -4.92
C THR A 254 -1.73 -0.55 -5.91
N TYR A 255 -1.51 -0.43 -7.20
CA TYR A 255 -2.55 -0.67 -8.23
C TYR A 255 -2.20 -1.78 -9.22
N GLY A 256 -1.20 -2.62 -8.92
CA GLY A 256 -0.71 -3.63 -9.85
C GLY A 256 -0.12 -2.99 -11.11
N SER A 257 -0.41 -3.57 -12.27
CA SER A 257 0.10 -3.09 -13.56
C SER A 257 -0.76 -2.01 -14.24
N MET A 258 -1.76 -1.45 -13.54
CA MET A 258 -2.73 -0.53 -14.17
C MET A 258 -2.16 0.86 -14.46
N VAL A 259 -1.31 1.37 -13.58
CA VAL A 259 -0.70 2.71 -13.70
C VAL A 259 0.75 2.68 -13.24
N PRO A 260 1.58 3.65 -13.66
CA PRO A 260 2.95 3.79 -13.18
C PRO A 260 3.02 3.96 -11.66
N HIS A 261 4.18 3.63 -11.09
CA HIS A 261 4.52 3.89 -9.70
C HIS A 261 5.65 4.92 -9.63
N GLY A 262 5.58 5.87 -8.69
CA GLY A 262 6.61 6.90 -8.53
C GLY A 262 7.93 6.39 -7.91
N GLY A 263 7.96 5.15 -7.41
CA GLY A 263 9.14 4.47 -6.86
C GLY A 263 9.30 4.56 -5.34
N GLY A 264 8.56 5.43 -4.65
CA GLY A 264 8.62 5.59 -3.19
C GLY A 264 7.94 4.46 -2.44
N ALA A 265 8.68 3.75 -1.56
CA ALA A 265 8.12 2.77 -0.63
C ALA A 265 7.39 3.47 0.52
N PHE A 266 6.37 2.81 1.09
CA PHE A 266 5.52 3.35 2.16
C PHE A 266 5.96 2.90 3.55
N SER A 267 6.09 1.59 3.74
CA SER A 267 6.32 0.99 5.06
C SER A 267 7.61 1.52 5.70
N GLY A 268 7.57 1.71 7.02
CA GLY A 268 8.68 2.24 7.80
C GLY A 268 8.83 3.76 7.79
N LYS A 269 8.05 4.48 6.97
CA LYS A 269 8.12 5.95 6.84
C LYS A 269 6.98 6.63 7.56
N ASP A 270 7.28 7.61 8.44
CA ASP A 270 6.27 8.54 8.98
C ASP A 270 5.74 9.49 7.90
N CYS A 271 4.63 10.14 8.15
CA CYS A 271 3.91 10.93 7.16
C CYS A 271 4.52 12.30 6.81
N SER A 272 5.68 12.66 7.38
CA SER A 272 6.49 13.78 6.86
C SER A 272 7.15 13.42 5.51
N LYS A 273 7.29 12.13 5.22
CA LYS A 273 7.79 11.61 3.93
C LYS A 273 6.64 11.58 2.93
N VAL A 274 6.74 12.41 1.91
CA VAL A 274 5.72 12.58 0.86
C VAL A 274 5.51 11.31 0.04
N ASP A 275 6.51 10.43 -0.05
CA ASP A 275 6.37 9.10 -0.65
C ASP A 275 5.13 8.38 -0.14
N ARG A 276 4.86 8.48 1.16
CA ARG A 276 3.70 7.88 1.79
C ARG A 276 2.50 8.82 1.83
N SER A 277 2.65 9.99 2.43
CA SER A 277 1.53 10.90 2.69
C SER A 277 0.90 11.45 1.41
N ALA A 278 1.71 11.84 0.43
CA ALA A 278 1.19 12.36 -0.83
C ALA A 278 0.65 11.26 -1.76
N ALA A 279 1.16 10.03 -1.69
CA ALA A 279 0.53 8.90 -2.38
C ALA A 279 -0.87 8.61 -1.83
N TYR A 280 -1.08 8.70 -0.52
CA TYR A 280 -2.40 8.58 0.09
C TYR A 280 -3.33 9.74 -0.29
N MET A 281 -2.79 10.97 -0.34
CA MET A 281 -3.56 12.12 -0.80
C MET A 281 -3.93 12.01 -2.28
N ALA A 282 -3.00 11.60 -3.14
CA ALA A 282 -3.26 11.39 -4.57
C ALA A 282 -4.36 10.33 -4.78
N ARG A 283 -4.35 9.23 -3.98
CA ARG A 283 -5.45 8.25 -3.97
C ARG A 283 -6.77 8.86 -3.53
N TYR A 284 -6.76 9.64 -2.46
CA TYR A 284 -7.96 10.30 -1.95
C TYR A 284 -8.58 11.23 -2.98
N ILE A 285 -7.77 12.02 -3.69
CA ILE A 285 -8.20 12.92 -4.76
C ILE A 285 -8.79 12.10 -5.92
N ALA A 286 -8.04 11.14 -6.47
CA ALA A 286 -8.47 10.32 -7.60
C ALA A 286 -9.79 9.59 -7.30
N LYS A 287 -9.93 9.08 -6.07
CA LYS A 287 -11.13 8.39 -5.63
C LYS A 287 -12.35 9.31 -5.57
N ASN A 288 -12.19 10.54 -5.08
CA ASN A 288 -13.29 11.52 -5.03
C ASN A 288 -13.69 11.99 -6.43
N ILE A 289 -12.74 12.14 -7.37
CA ILE A 289 -13.06 12.49 -8.78
C ILE A 289 -13.90 11.39 -9.43
N VAL A 290 -13.53 10.11 -9.25
CA VAL A 290 -14.31 8.99 -9.81
C VAL A 290 -15.65 8.83 -9.07
N ALA A 291 -15.69 9.01 -7.75
CA ALA A 291 -16.91 8.95 -6.96
C ALA A 291 -17.89 10.10 -7.28
N ALA A 292 -17.40 11.25 -7.73
CA ALA A 292 -18.19 12.37 -8.24
C ALA A 292 -18.73 12.11 -9.66
N GLU A 293 -18.39 10.96 -10.25
CA GLU A 293 -18.73 10.59 -11.64
C GLU A 293 -18.14 11.51 -12.71
N PHE A 294 -17.10 12.28 -12.38
CA PHE A 294 -16.42 13.15 -13.33
C PHE A 294 -15.58 12.39 -14.36
N ALA A 295 -15.15 11.19 -14.00
CA ALA A 295 -14.48 10.26 -14.90
C ALA A 295 -14.72 8.80 -14.45
N SER A 296 -14.57 7.84 -15.36
CA SER A 296 -14.58 6.41 -15.01
C SER A 296 -13.23 5.91 -14.51
N LYS A 297 -12.15 6.63 -14.85
CA LYS A 297 -10.77 6.38 -14.43
C LYS A 297 -10.10 7.72 -14.15
N CYS A 298 -9.26 7.75 -13.15
CA CYS A 298 -8.50 8.95 -12.81
C CYS A 298 -7.16 8.56 -12.19
N GLN A 299 -6.08 9.04 -12.77
CA GLN A 299 -4.76 9.09 -12.17
C GLN A 299 -4.49 10.51 -11.72
N VAL A 300 -3.93 10.67 -10.52
CA VAL A 300 -3.44 11.95 -9.99
C VAL A 300 -1.96 11.81 -9.69
N SER A 301 -1.15 12.68 -10.23
CA SER A 301 0.29 12.74 -9.98
C SER A 301 0.63 14.01 -9.22
N LEU A 302 1.29 13.87 -8.07
CA LEU A 302 1.80 14.96 -7.24
C LEU A 302 3.32 14.88 -7.20
N ALA A 303 4.02 15.96 -7.58
CA ALA A 303 5.46 16.02 -7.46
C ALA A 303 5.88 17.05 -6.42
N TYR A 304 6.90 16.72 -5.64
CA TYR A 304 7.46 17.58 -4.59
C TYR A 304 8.95 17.76 -4.74
N ALA A 305 9.45 18.87 -4.20
CA ALA A 305 10.87 19.13 -3.99
C ALA A 305 11.17 19.16 -2.49
N ILE A 306 12.29 18.58 -2.08
CA ILE A 306 12.69 18.55 -0.66
C ILE A 306 12.72 19.96 -0.06
N GLY A 307 12.13 20.12 1.13
CA GLY A 307 12.10 21.40 1.85
C GLY A 307 11.10 22.44 1.30
N VAL A 308 10.36 22.12 0.23
CA VAL A 308 9.28 22.95 -0.35
C VAL A 308 7.93 22.41 0.10
N ALA A 309 7.00 23.28 0.51
CA ALA A 309 5.70 22.85 1.02
C ALA A 309 4.70 22.59 -0.11
N GLU A 310 4.65 23.45 -1.11
CA GLU A 310 3.74 23.28 -2.24
C GLU A 310 4.26 22.23 -3.22
N PRO A 311 3.38 21.40 -3.81
CA PRO A 311 3.79 20.53 -4.89
C PRO A 311 4.28 21.34 -6.09
N VAL A 312 5.36 20.89 -6.73
CA VAL A 312 5.91 21.53 -7.94
C VAL A 312 5.13 21.11 -9.20
N MET A 313 4.30 20.07 -9.10
CA MET A 313 3.42 19.60 -10.18
C MET A 313 2.17 18.94 -9.58
N ILE A 314 1.03 19.25 -10.17
CA ILE A 314 -0.25 18.54 -9.98
C ILE A 314 -0.75 18.20 -11.37
N GLU A 315 -0.91 16.92 -11.65
CA GLU A 315 -1.40 16.45 -12.95
C GLU A 315 -2.54 15.45 -12.75
N VAL A 316 -3.52 15.51 -13.64
CA VAL A 316 -4.65 14.58 -13.71
C VAL A 316 -4.67 13.97 -15.10
N ASP A 317 -4.86 12.65 -15.17
CA ASP A 317 -5.15 11.92 -16.41
C ASP A 317 -6.40 11.06 -16.20
N THR A 318 -7.45 11.37 -16.93
CA THR A 318 -8.69 10.58 -16.92
C THR A 318 -8.70 9.49 -17.99
N PHE A 319 -7.60 9.30 -18.73
CA PHE A 319 -7.49 8.32 -19.83
C PHE A 319 -8.59 8.48 -20.88
N GLY A 320 -9.01 9.73 -21.14
CA GLY A 320 -10.10 10.05 -22.07
C GLY A 320 -11.49 9.64 -21.56
N THR A 321 -11.66 9.34 -20.27
CA THR A 321 -12.95 9.00 -19.67
C THR A 321 -13.60 10.18 -18.93
N GLY A 322 -13.01 11.37 -19.00
CA GLY A 322 -13.57 12.61 -18.46
C GLY A 322 -14.94 12.94 -19.04
N LYS A 323 -15.89 13.35 -18.19
CA LYS A 323 -17.30 13.57 -18.58
C LYS A 323 -17.75 15.02 -18.44
N VAL A 324 -17.09 15.81 -17.59
CA VAL A 324 -17.58 17.14 -17.17
C VAL A 324 -16.69 18.25 -17.69
N CYS A 325 -15.38 18.11 -17.56
CA CYS A 325 -14.39 19.09 -18.01
C CYS A 325 -13.08 18.40 -18.42
N ALA A 326 -12.16 19.17 -18.97
CA ALA A 326 -10.82 18.68 -19.34
C ALA A 326 -9.99 18.36 -18.08
N ASP A 327 -8.96 17.52 -18.22
CA ASP A 327 -8.08 17.08 -17.15
C ASP A 327 -7.37 18.26 -16.47
N ASP A 328 -6.97 19.29 -17.22
CA ASP A 328 -6.39 20.54 -16.67
C ASP A 328 -7.35 21.27 -15.73
N CYS A 329 -8.64 21.25 -16.02
CA CYS A 329 -9.67 21.85 -15.16
C CYS A 329 -9.77 21.08 -13.83
N LEU A 330 -9.75 19.73 -13.88
CA LEU A 330 -9.70 18.89 -12.69
C LEU A 330 -8.45 19.17 -11.87
N ALA A 331 -7.29 19.27 -12.52
CA ALA A 331 -6.02 19.58 -11.86
C ALA A 331 -6.05 20.95 -11.15
N ALA A 332 -6.62 21.98 -11.80
CA ALA A 332 -6.76 23.32 -11.23
C ALA A 332 -7.71 23.35 -10.02
N ALA A 333 -8.73 22.50 -9.96
CA ALA A 333 -9.66 22.41 -8.85
C ALA A 333 -9.06 21.70 -7.61
N ILE A 334 -8.03 20.87 -7.76
CA ILE A 334 -7.44 20.12 -6.65
C ILE A 334 -7.02 21.01 -5.48
N PRO A 335 -6.20 22.07 -5.66
CA PRO A 335 -5.75 22.90 -4.54
C PRO A 335 -6.88 23.75 -3.92
N LEU A 336 -8.03 23.89 -4.57
CA LEU A 336 -9.20 24.59 -4.02
C LEU A 336 -10.00 23.71 -3.06
N VAL A 337 -9.97 22.37 -3.26
CA VAL A 337 -10.78 21.39 -2.52
C VAL A 337 -9.96 20.57 -1.54
N PHE A 338 -8.71 20.28 -1.88
CA PHE A 338 -7.82 19.43 -1.11
C PHE A 338 -6.60 20.21 -0.60
N GLY A 339 -6.19 19.92 0.63
CA GLY A 339 -4.92 20.39 1.14
C GLY A 339 -3.79 19.50 0.63
N VAL A 340 -2.89 20.07 -0.16
CA VAL A 340 -1.79 19.31 -0.81
C VAL A 340 -0.41 19.59 -0.23
N THR A 341 -0.27 20.49 0.75
CA THR A 341 0.99 20.63 1.50
C THR A 341 1.17 19.48 2.51
N PRO A 342 2.39 19.10 2.90
CA PRO A 342 2.61 18.03 3.87
C PRO A 342 1.81 18.19 5.16
N VAL A 343 1.72 19.41 5.70
CA VAL A 343 0.94 19.73 6.90
C VAL A 343 -0.55 19.45 6.68
N GLN A 344 -1.10 19.98 5.59
CA GLN A 344 -2.52 19.82 5.26
C GLN A 344 -2.89 18.36 5.00
N ILE A 345 -2.02 17.58 4.34
CA ILE A 345 -2.21 16.16 4.11
C ILE A 345 -2.31 15.41 5.44
N ILE A 346 -1.33 15.63 6.33
CA ILE A 346 -1.26 14.98 7.63
C ILE A 346 -2.50 15.30 8.47
N GLU A 347 -2.92 16.56 8.51
CA GLU A 347 -4.08 17.01 9.26
C GLU A 347 -5.40 16.46 8.67
N SER A 348 -5.62 16.59 7.37
CA SER A 348 -6.87 16.17 6.70
C SER A 348 -7.10 14.66 6.75
N LEU A 349 -6.04 13.88 6.60
CA LEU A 349 -6.08 12.44 6.67
C LEU A 349 -5.79 11.88 8.09
N ARG A 350 -5.48 12.76 9.06
CA ARG A 350 -5.19 12.40 10.46
C ARG A 350 -4.11 11.32 10.57
N LEU A 351 -2.95 11.55 9.95
CA LEU A 351 -1.90 10.55 9.81
C LEU A 351 -0.96 10.45 11.01
N ASN A 352 -1.06 11.31 12.03
CA ASN A 352 -0.24 11.29 13.25
C ASN A 352 -0.79 10.30 14.29
N ARG A 353 -1.05 9.05 13.89
CA ARG A 353 -1.61 8.03 14.78
C ARG A 353 -1.20 6.64 14.31
N PRO A 354 -1.23 5.62 15.20
CA PRO A 354 -0.78 4.27 14.89
C PRO A 354 -1.81 3.52 14.04
N ILE A 355 -1.74 3.68 12.72
CA ILE A 355 -2.64 3.05 11.73
C ILE A 355 -1.89 2.33 10.61
N PHE A 356 -0.55 2.28 10.67
CA PHE A 356 0.27 1.91 9.51
C PHE A 356 0.55 0.42 9.41
N ARG A 357 0.78 -0.29 10.51
CA ARG A 357 1.01 -1.73 10.47
C ARG A 357 -0.05 -2.51 9.69
N GLN A 358 -1.31 -2.16 9.87
CA GLN A 358 -2.40 -2.80 9.14
C GLN A 358 -2.41 -2.52 7.64
N THR A 359 -1.71 -1.46 7.17
CA THR A 359 -1.58 -1.15 5.75
C THR A 359 -0.55 -2.03 5.06
N ALA A 360 0.44 -2.54 5.78
CA ALA A 360 1.57 -3.30 5.25
C ALA A 360 1.18 -4.64 4.60
N VAL A 361 -0.08 -5.08 4.70
CA VAL A 361 -0.57 -6.32 4.10
C VAL A 361 -1.86 -6.08 3.32
N PHE A 362 -2.06 -6.85 2.22
CA PHE A 362 -3.25 -6.82 1.39
C PHE A 362 -3.57 -5.46 0.76
N GLY A 363 -2.53 -4.69 0.45
CA GLY A 363 -2.59 -3.39 -0.21
C GLY A 363 -2.95 -2.22 0.69
N HIS A 364 -2.45 -1.04 0.34
CA HIS A 364 -2.68 0.21 1.05
C HIS A 364 -4.00 0.89 0.63
N PHE A 365 -4.59 0.47 -0.49
CA PHE A 365 -5.77 1.10 -1.08
C PHE A 365 -6.97 0.15 -1.20
N GLY A 366 -8.17 0.74 -1.34
CA GLY A 366 -9.42 0.00 -1.51
C GLY A 366 -10.04 -0.52 -0.22
N ARG A 367 -9.57 -0.10 0.95
CA ARG A 367 -10.02 -0.55 2.27
C ARG A 367 -10.65 0.60 3.04
N LYS A 368 -11.96 0.52 3.27
CA LYS A 368 -12.82 1.59 3.81
C LYS A 368 -12.41 2.12 5.20
N GLU A 369 -11.65 1.34 5.96
CA GLU A 369 -11.14 1.71 7.28
C GLU A 369 -10.07 2.82 7.23
N PHE A 370 -9.45 3.04 6.08
CA PHE A 370 -8.41 4.04 5.93
C PHE A 370 -8.97 5.43 5.55
N PRO A 371 -8.43 6.52 6.11
CA PRO A 371 -8.97 7.87 5.88
C PRO A 371 -8.88 8.36 4.44
N TRP A 372 -7.92 7.88 3.65
CA TRP A 372 -7.78 8.22 2.23
C TRP A 372 -8.75 7.48 1.31
N GLU A 373 -9.59 6.61 1.87
CA GLU A 373 -10.66 5.92 1.13
C GLU A 373 -12.04 6.59 1.28
N ARG A 374 -12.14 7.71 1.98
CA ARG A 374 -13.38 8.48 2.08
C ARG A 374 -13.71 9.16 0.76
N THR A 375 -15.02 9.40 0.53
CA THR A 375 -15.56 10.12 -0.65
C THR A 375 -16.31 11.37 -0.22
N ASP A 376 -15.87 12.01 0.84
CA ASP A 376 -16.50 13.16 1.51
C ASP A 376 -16.19 14.52 0.84
N LYS A 377 -15.46 14.51 -0.28
CA LYS A 377 -15.14 15.70 -1.07
C LYS A 377 -15.94 15.84 -2.37
N VAL A 378 -16.87 14.92 -2.63
CA VAL A 378 -17.66 14.89 -3.87
C VAL A 378 -18.42 16.22 -4.08
N LEU A 379 -19.16 16.69 -3.07
CA LEU A 379 -19.90 17.94 -3.18
C LEU A 379 -18.99 19.15 -3.38
N ALA A 380 -17.89 19.23 -2.63
CA ALA A 380 -16.92 20.32 -2.78
C ALA A 380 -16.24 20.35 -4.16
N LEU A 381 -16.02 19.18 -4.77
CA LEU A 381 -15.55 19.09 -6.16
C LEU A 381 -16.61 19.57 -7.16
N GLN A 382 -17.88 19.22 -6.94
CA GLN A 382 -18.98 19.68 -7.77
C GLN A 382 -19.10 21.21 -7.71
N ASP A 383 -19.07 21.80 -6.52
CA ASP A 383 -19.13 23.25 -6.32
C ASP A 383 -17.92 23.99 -6.93
N ALA A 384 -16.76 23.35 -7.03
CA ALA A 384 -15.55 23.96 -7.58
C ALA A 384 -15.47 23.89 -9.12
N ILE A 385 -16.21 22.98 -9.76
CA ILE A 385 -16.09 22.66 -11.20
C ILE A 385 -17.36 23.02 -11.97
N LEU A 386 -18.55 22.87 -11.39
CA LEU A 386 -19.85 23.16 -12.01
C LEU A 386 -20.34 24.56 -11.67
#